data_bba07dfb17ceda41d2b9216f293b2d75
#
_entry.id   bba07dfb17ceda41d2b9216f293b2d75
#
_cell.length_a   1.000
_cell.length_b   1.000
_cell.length_c   1.000
_cell.angle_alpha   90.00
_cell.angle_beta   90.00
_cell.angle_gamma   90.00
#
_symmetry.space_group_name_H-M   'P 1'
#
loop_
_entity.id
_entity.type
_entity.pdbx_description
1 polymer ?
#
loop_
_entity_poly.entity_id
_entity_poly.type
_entity_poly.pdbx_seq_one_letter_code
_entity_poly.pdbx_strand_id
1 'polypeptide(L)'
;MRPFELTEPATVEAAVASPGAFLAGGTTLVDLMKINVLTPQHVADINQLPLRGIDTGDGLRLGALERMSDVAAHPGVYPVISRALLLSASQQLRNMASIGGNLMQRTRCSYFRDVAMPCNRRDPGSGCPAISGTNRMHAVLGTSDSCVATHASDLAVALVALDAEIRLAGDSGERTVKLADFYRLPGETPEVEHDLRPGELITEVVVPRLDWASHSTYVKVRDRQSYEFALCSAAVALEVQDSRIADARIAVGGVATVPWRLAAVEEALRGAPATAESFEAPASAAADGAKPLSGNAFKVSLLKRTVVRALLELTEGGR
;
A
#
# COMPACT_ATOMS: atom_id res chain seq x y z
N MET A 1 -8.95 22.47 -11.67
CA MET A 1 -10.01 21.42 -11.74
C MET A 1 -10.92 21.76 -12.91
N ARG A 2 -11.19 20.82 -13.79
CA ARG A 2 -12.14 21.01 -14.92
C ARG A 2 -13.56 20.70 -14.44
N PRO A 3 -14.62 21.25 -15.08
CA PRO A 3 -16.01 20.87 -14.81
C PRO A 3 -16.23 19.37 -15.03
N PHE A 4 -17.13 18.78 -14.26
CA PHE A 4 -17.51 17.36 -14.35
C PHE A 4 -18.97 17.20 -13.92
N GLU A 5 -19.61 16.12 -14.32
CA GLU A 5 -20.91 15.70 -13.84
C GLU A 5 -20.75 14.84 -12.59
N LEU A 6 -21.56 15.09 -11.57
CA LEU A 6 -21.59 14.32 -10.32
C LEU A 6 -22.89 13.51 -10.27
N THR A 7 -22.76 12.22 -9.98
CA THR A 7 -23.87 11.30 -9.73
C THR A 7 -23.74 10.67 -8.35
N GLU A 8 -24.85 10.24 -7.76
CA GLU A 8 -24.91 9.61 -6.44
C GLU A 8 -25.67 8.28 -6.58
N PRO A 9 -24.99 7.20 -7.02
CA PRO A 9 -25.62 5.89 -7.17
C PRO A 9 -26.05 5.32 -5.80
N ALA A 10 -27.27 4.78 -5.73
CA ALA A 10 -27.84 4.25 -4.49
C ALA A 10 -27.47 2.77 -4.24
N THR A 11 -26.97 2.05 -5.24
CA THR A 11 -26.59 0.64 -5.14
C THR A 11 -25.22 0.39 -5.79
N VAL A 12 -24.60 -0.74 -5.46
CA VAL A 12 -23.31 -1.14 -6.04
C VAL A 12 -23.43 -1.35 -7.54
N GLU A 13 -24.53 -1.96 -8.01
CA GLU A 13 -24.80 -2.18 -9.42
C GLU A 13 -24.93 -0.86 -10.19
N ALA A 14 -25.65 0.11 -9.60
CA ALA A 14 -25.76 1.45 -10.19
C ALA A 14 -24.42 2.18 -10.23
N ALA A 15 -23.56 1.99 -9.21
CA ALA A 15 -22.22 2.56 -9.19
C ALA A 15 -21.34 1.94 -10.29
N VAL A 16 -21.35 0.61 -10.40
CA VAL A 16 -20.59 -0.14 -11.43
C VAL A 16 -21.01 0.28 -12.85
N ALA A 17 -22.29 0.50 -13.07
CA ALA A 17 -22.83 0.99 -14.34
C ALA A 17 -22.57 2.49 -14.60
N SER A 18 -22.12 3.25 -13.60
CA SER A 18 -21.86 4.69 -13.74
C SER A 18 -20.55 4.93 -14.50
N PRO A 19 -20.52 5.86 -15.45
CA PRO A 19 -19.27 6.20 -16.12
C PRO A 19 -18.31 6.98 -15.19
N GLY A 20 -17.02 6.96 -15.52
CA GLY A 20 -16.04 7.85 -14.91
C GLY A 20 -15.37 7.32 -13.66
N ALA A 21 -15.08 8.20 -12.70
CA ALA A 21 -14.30 7.90 -11.52
C ALA A 21 -15.15 7.81 -10.26
N PHE A 22 -14.86 6.88 -9.37
CA PHE A 22 -15.51 6.78 -8.07
C PHE A 22 -14.94 7.79 -7.07
N LEU A 23 -15.83 8.52 -6.40
CA LEU A 23 -15.50 9.42 -5.32
C LEU A 23 -15.90 8.79 -3.98
N ALA A 24 -14.91 8.43 -3.17
CA ALA A 24 -15.07 8.08 -1.76
C ALA A 24 -14.66 9.28 -0.88
N GLY A 25 -13.62 9.17 -0.07
CA GLY A 25 -13.11 10.28 0.75
C GLY A 25 -12.47 11.45 -0.01
N GLY A 26 -12.27 11.34 -1.32
CA GLY A 26 -11.73 12.40 -2.19
C GLY A 26 -10.24 12.73 -1.98
N THR A 27 -9.58 12.15 -1.01
CA THR A 27 -8.20 12.50 -0.61
C THR A 27 -7.13 12.19 -1.68
N THR A 28 -7.46 11.43 -2.70
CA THR A 28 -6.62 11.18 -3.87
C THR A 28 -7.27 11.78 -5.13
N LEU A 29 -8.52 11.43 -5.43
CA LEU A 29 -9.19 11.88 -6.65
C LEU A 29 -9.26 13.41 -6.74
N VAL A 30 -9.80 14.08 -5.72
CA VAL A 30 -9.94 15.54 -5.71
C VAL A 30 -8.57 16.24 -5.70
N ASP A 31 -7.59 15.70 -4.99
CA ASP A 31 -6.20 16.20 -4.99
C ASP A 31 -5.61 16.18 -6.42
N LEU A 32 -5.72 15.08 -7.14
CA LEU A 32 -5.22 14.95 -8.51
C LEU A 32 -6.03 15.77 -9.53
N MET A 33 -7.35 15.95 -9.30
CA MET A 33 -8.18 16.83 -10.10
C MET A 33 -7.79 18.31 -9.94
N LYS A 34 -7.42 18.74 -8.73
CA LYS A 34 -6.96 20.13 -8.47
C LYS A 34 -5.71 20.50 -9.24
N ILE A 35 -4.80 19.56 -9.42
CA ILE A 35 -3.56 19.75 -10.19
C ILE A 35 -3.66 19.28 -11.64
N ASN A 36 -4.89 18.97 -12.12
CA ASN A 36 -5.20 18.53 -13.48
C ASN A 36 -4.46 17.26 -13.95
N VAL A 37 -3.97 16.43 -13.05
CA VAL A 37 -3.41 15.10 -13.36
C VAL A 37 -4.52 14.13 -13.74
N LEU A 38 -5.67 14.22 -13.07
CA LEU A 38 -6.89 13.54 -13.44
C LEU A 38 -7.95 14.57 -13.85
N THR A 39 -8.66 14.31 -14.94
CA THR A 39 -9.70 15.21 -15.47
C THR A 39 -10.93 14.42 -15.90
N PRO A 40 -11.55 13.62 -14.98
CA PRO A 40 -12.73 12.85 -15.31
C PRO A 40 -13.86 13.82 -15.70
N GLN A 41 -14.66 13.42 -16.68
CA GLN A 41 -15.89 14.15 -17.06
C GLN A 41 -17.08 13.76 -16.20
N HIS A 42 -17.05 12.54 -15.62
CA HIS A 42 -18.08 12.00 -14.74
C HIS A 42 -17.45 11.49 -13.46
N VAL A 43 -18.10 11.75 -12.35
CA VAL A 43 -17.71 11.33 -11.01
C VAL A 43 -18.92 10.73 -10.31
N ALA A 44 -18.81 9.51 -9.83
CA ALA A 44 -19.85 8.85 -9.04
C ALA A 44 -19.46 8.90 -7.55
N ASP A 45 -20.24 9.62 -6.74
CA ASP A 45 -20.09 9.66 -5.29
C ASP A 45 -20.67 8.37 -4.70
N ILE A 46 -19.80 7.53 -4.16
CA ILE A 46 -20.14 6.21 -3.62
C ILE A 46 -20.24 6.20 -2.08
N ASN A 47 -20.21 7.36 -1.41
CA ASN A 47 -20.17 7.41 0.05
C ASN A 47 -21.42 6.87 0.74
N GLN A 48 -22.56 6.80 0.05
CA GLN A 48 -23.83 6.28 0.56
C GLN A 48 -24.01 4.78 0.36
N LEU A 49 -23.11 4.12 -0.36
CA LEU A 49 -23.19 2.67 -0.56
C LEU A 49 -22.99 1.91 0.75
N PRO A 50 -23.63 0.74 0.94
CA PRO A 50 -23.52 -0.08 2.13
C PRO A 50 -22.21 -0.90 2.18
N LEU A 51 -21.08 -0.24 1.90
CA LEU A 51 -19.74 -0.84 1.84
C LEU A 51 -18.89 -0.45 3.07
N ARG A 52 -19.52 -0.40 4.24
CA ARG A 52 -18.88 -0.14 5.54
C ARG A 52 -18.99 -1.37 6.43
N GLY A 53 -18.22 -1.35 7.49
CA GLY A 53 -18.21 -2.37 8.54
C GLY A 53 -16.81 -2.92 8.76
N ILE A 54 -16.59 -3.35 10.02
CA ILE A 54 -15.37 -4.02 10.48
C ILE A 54 -15.84 -5.30 11.18
N ASP A 55 -15.49 -6.44 10.60
CA ASP A 55 -15.79 -7.76 11.18
C ASP A 55 -14.48 -8.47 11.51
N THR A 56 -14.37 -8.94 12.76
CA THR A 56 -13.17 -9.59 13.33
C THR A 56 -13.44 -11.02 13.80
N GLY A 57 -14.50 -11.65 13.32
CA GLY A 57 -14.91 -12.99 13.76
C GLY A 57 -14.01 -14.10 13.19
N ASP A 58 -13.93 -14.21 11.87
CA ASP A 58 -13.07 -15.19 11.18
C ASP A 58 -12.07 -14.45 10.31
N GLY A 59 -10.95 -14.04 10.92
CA GLY A 59 -10.00 -13.13 10.32
C GLY A 59 -10.45 -11.66 10.49
N LEU A 60 -10.16 -10.83 9.47
CA LEU A 60 -10.56 -9.42 9.47
C LEU A 60 -11.20 -9.08 8.13
N ARG A 61 -12.40 -8.51 8.15
CA ARG A 61 -13.10 -8.01 6.97
C ARG A 61 -13.36 -6.52 7.13
N LEU A 62 -12.98 -5.75 6.13
CA LEU A 62 -13.11 -4.30 6.13
C LEU A 62 -13.90 -3.86 4.91
N GLY A 63 -15.06 -3.23 5.11
CA GLY A 63 -15.78 -2.59 4.02
C GLY A 63 -14.93 -1.53 3.33
N ALA A 64 -14.96 -1.47 2.01
CA ALA A 64 -14.08 -0.57 1.24
C ALA A 64 -14.29 0.92 1.55
N LEU A 65 -15.47 1.30 2.01
CA LEU A 65 -15.80 2.68 2.42
C LEU A 65 -15.57 2.96 3.91
N GLU A 66 -15.06 1.96 4.68
CA GLU A 66 -14.70 2.20 6.07
C GLU A 66 -13.60 3.25 6.18
N ARG A 67 -13.68 4.12 7.18
CA ARG A 67 -12.69 5.20 7.34
C ARG A 67 -11.40 4.67 7.93
N MET A 68 -10.27 5.18 7.42
CA MET A 68 -8.94 4.81 7.93
C MET A 68 -8.80 5.06 9.44
N SER A 69 -9.43 6.15 9.97
CA SER A 69 -9.43 6.46 11.41
C SER A 69 -10.13 5.40 12.23
N ASP A 70 -11.27 4.90 11.75
CA ASP A 70 -12.13 3.97 12.48
C ASP A 70 -11.48 2.57 12.51
N VAL A 71 -10.91 2.15 11.39
CA VAL A 71 -10.11 0.91 11.33
C VAL A 71 -8.87 1.00 12.21
N ALA A 72 -8.17 2.14 12.20
CA ALA A 72 -6.97 2.33 13.03
C ALA A 72 -7.26 2.26 14.54
N ALA A 73 -8.44 2.70 14.97
CA ALA A 73 -8.86 2.73 16.37
C ALA A 73 -9.58 1.47 16.84
N HIS A 74 -9.97 0.56 15.93
CA HIS A 74 -10.78 -0.60 16.27
C HIS A 74 -9.93 -1.68 17.00
N PRO A 75 -10.33 -2.14 18.19
CA PRO A 75 -9.52 -3.01 19.04
C PRO A 75 -9.25 -4.40 18.46
N GLY A 76 -10.12 -4.89 17.57
CA GLY A 76 -9.94 -6.19 16.90
C GLY A 76 -9.08 -6.14 15.62
N VAL A 77 -8.58 -4.96 15.22
CA VAL A 77 -7.69 -4.83 14.05
C VAL A 77 -6.26 -5.17 14.45
N TYR A 78 -5.58 -5.96 13.63
CA TYR A 78 -4.20 -6.38 13.89
C TYR A 78 -3.25 -5.19 14.02
N PRO A 79 -2.30 -5.21 14.99
CA PRO A 79 -1.41 -4.08 15.29
C PRO A 79 -0.66 -3.54 14.08
N VAL A 80 -0.20 -4.39 13.17
CA VAL A 80 0.50 -3.98 11.95
C VAL A 80 -0.37 -3.09 11.05
N ILE A 81 -1.68 -3.37 10.95
CA ILE A 81 -2.65 -2.57 10.17
C ILE A 81 -2.94 -1.26 10.89
N SER A 82 -3.29 -1.31 12.18
CA SER A 82 -3.57 -0.13 12.98
C SER A 82 -2.37 0.84 12.97
N ARG A 83 -1.15 0.36 13.20
CA ARG A 83 0.08 1.17 13.17
C ARG A 83 0.37 1.75 11.78
N ALA A 84 0.20 0.96 10.70
CA ALA A 84 0.37 1.46 9.34
C ALA A 84 -0.58 2.63 9.05
N LEU A 85 -1.83 2.53 9.47
CA LEU A 85 -2.84 3.58 9.31
C LEU A 85 -2.50 4.81 10.17
N LEU A 86 -2.14 4.64 11.45
CA LEU A 86 -1.78 5.74 12.36
C LEU A 86 -0.55 6.52 11.88
N LEU A 87 0.40 5.85 11.24
CA LEU A 87 1.60 6.45 10.67
C LEU A 87 1.38 7.03 9.26
N SER A 88 0.21 6.80 8.66
CA SER A 88 -0.19 7.36 7.35
C SER A 88 -0.81 8.73 7.50
N ALA A 89 -0.58 9.60 6.51
CA ALA A 89 -1.25 10.90 6.35
C ALA A 89 -1.31 11.77 7.63
N SER A 90 -2.32 12.62 7.75
CA SER A 90 -2.72 13.31 8.99
C SER A 90 -4.02 12.71 9.53
N GLN A 91 -4.38 13.03 10.77
CA GLN A 91 -5.64 12.57 11.34
C GLN A 91 -6.85 13.05 10.53
N GLN A 92 -6.84 14.31 10.08
CA GLN A 92 -7.90 14.88 9.25
C GLN A 92 -8.08 14.10 7.93
N LEU A 93 -6.98 13.72 7.28
CA LEU A 93 -7.05 12.92 6.07
C LEU A 93 -7.55 11.50 6.37
N ARG A 94 -7.12 10.86 7.46
CA ARG A 94 -7.60 9.53 7.85
C ARG A 94 -9.11 9.53 8.16
N ASN A 95 -9.64 10.62 8.72
CA ASN A 95 -11.08 10.77 8.99
C ASN A 95 -11.92 10.83 7.70
N MET A 96 -11.31 11.18 6.57
CA MET A 96 -11.97 11.28 5.27
C MET A 96 -11.66 10.10 4.35
N ALA A 97 -10.43 9.62 4.36
CA ALA A 97 -9.97 8.56 3.48
C ALA A 97 -10.60 7.22 3.83
N SER A 98 -11.04 6.48 2.81
CA SER A 98 -11.58 5.13 2.93
C SER A 98 -10.49 4.07 2.70
N ILE A 99 -10.74 2.86 3.16
CA ILE A 99 -9.84 1.70 2.98
C ILE A 99 -9.64 1.41 1.49
N GLY A 100 -10.70 1.24 0.70
CA GLY A 100 -10.60 1.01 -0.75
C GLY A 100 -9.93 2.18 -1.47
N GLY A 101 -10.27 3.43 -1.11
CA GLY A 101 -9.63 4.62 -1.67
C GLY A 101 -8.15 4.71 -1.34
N ASN A 102 -7.72 4.23 -0.17
CA ASN A 102 -6.31 4.15 0.19
C ASN A 102 -5.54 3.13 -0.68
N LEU A 103 -6.13 1.97 -0.98
CA LEU A 103 -5.53 0.99 -1.88
C LEU A 103 -5.40 1.54 -3.32
N MET A 104 -6.34 2.38 -3.74
CA MET A 104 -6.36 3.02 -5.06
C MET A 104 -5.56 4.33 -5.13
N GLN A 105 -4.82 4.70 -4.06
CA GLN A 105 -4.01 5.91 -4.11
C GLN A 105 -2.87 5.78 -5.11
N ARG A 106 -2.64 6.84 -5.88
CA ARG A 106 -1.58 6.88 -6.88
C ARG A 106 -0.26 7.38 -6.29
N THR A 107 0.82 7.15 -7.01
CA THR A 107 2.16 7.57 -6.61
C THR A 107 2.26 9.07 -6.23
N ARG A 108 3.22 9.40 -5.36
CA ARG A 108 3.54 10.78 -4.98
C ARG A 108 4.79 11.32 -5.67
N CYS A 109 5.20 10.67 -6.77
CA CYS A 109 6.27 11.16 -7.64
C CYS A 109 5.97 12.59 -8.10
N SER A 110 6.91 13.52 -7.89
CA SER A 110 6.75 14.93 -8.25
C SER A 110 6.56 15.10 -9.77
N TYR A 111 7.25 14.33 -10.57
CA TYR A 111 7.12 14.35 -12.03
C TYR A 111 5.75 13.86 -12.52
N PHE A 112 5.16 12.86 -11.85
CA PHE A 112 3.80 12.44 -12.11
C PHE A 112 2.77 13.51 -11.76
N ARG A 113 3.01 14.25 -10.67
CA ARG A 113 2.09 15.25 -10.13
C ARG A 113 2.22 16.62 -10.81
N ASP A 114 3.26 16.86 -11.57
CA ASP A 114 3.46 18.07 -12.35
C ASP A 114 3.15 17.79 -13.83
N VAL A 115 2.03 18.35 -14.31
CA VAL A 115 1.58 18.15 -15.71
C VAL A 115 2.50 18.78 -16.76
N ALA A 116 3.40 19.67 -16.36
CA ALA A 116 4.41 20.24 -17.27
C ALA A 116 5.60 19.28 -17.50
N MET A 117 5.76 18.26 -16.66
CA MET A 117 6.86 17.30 -16.75
C MET A 117 6.45 16.06 -17.55
N PRO A 118 7.34 15.47 -18.37
CA PRO A 118 7.08 14.16 -18.98
C PRO A 118 6.87 13.08 -17.92
N CYS A 119 5.95 12.13 -18.17
CA CYS A 119 5.72 11.01 -17.25
C CYS A 119 5.01 9.85 -17.95
N ASN A 120 5.70 8.74 -18.18
CA ASN A 120 5.14 7.55 -18.82
C ASN A 120 3.88 6.98 -18.10
N ARG A 121 3.77 7.18 -16.79
CA ARG A 121 2.60 6.75 -16.01
C ARG A 121 1.35 7.61 -16.28
N ARG A 122 1.53 8.83 -16.74
CA ARG A 122 0.45 9.76 -17.07
C ARG A 122 0.21 9.86 -18.57
N ASP A 123 1.29 9.88 -19.36
CA ASP A 123 1.31 10.02 -20.80
C ASP A 123 2.34 9.01 -21.36
N PRO A 124 1.89 7.81 -21.77
CA PRO A 124 2.76 6.74 -22.23
C PRO A 124 3.68 7.17 -23.36
N GLY A 125 4.97 6.84 -23.25
CA GLY A 125 5.99 7.20 -24.22
C GLY A 125 6.63 8.58 -24.03
N SER A 126 6.16 9.40 -23.09
CA SER A 126 6.72 10.73 -22.83
C SER A 126 8.04 10.72 -22.05
N GLY A 127 8.40 9.61 -21.40
CA GLY A 127 9.66 9.44 -20.66
C GLY A 127 9.48 9.49 -19.14
N CYS A 128 10.60 9.26 -18.42
CA CYS A 128 10.66 9.29 -16.95
C CYS A 128 11.87 10.13 -16.46
N PRO A 129 11.72 11.43 -16.27
CA PRO A 129 12.82 12.30 -15.82
C PRO A 129 13.37 11.95 -14.43
N ALA A 130 12.62 11.21 -13.60
CA ALA A 130 13.08 10.76 -12.29
C ALA A 130 14.35 9.89 -12.37
N ILE A 131 14.56 9.16 -13.46
CA ILE A 131 15.70 8.23 -13.62
C ILE A 131 17.02 8.98 -13.53
N SER A 132 17.14 10.12 -14.20
CA SER A 132 18.36 10.95 -14.23
C SER A 132 18.27 12.21 -13.37
N GLY A 133 17.09 12.54 -12.86
CA GLY A 133 16.82 13.76 -12.09
C GLY A 133 16.78 13.53 -10.57
N THR A 134 15.92 14.29 -9.88
CA THR A 134 15.74 14.15 -8.42
C THR A 134 14.98 12.85 -8.09
N ASN A 135 15.67 11.88 -7.50
CA ASN A 135 15.13 10.53 -7.29
C ASN A 135 15.29 9.97 -5.86
N ARG A 136 15.60 10.82 -4.87
CA ARG A 136 15.77 10.42 -3.47
C ARG A 136 14.59 9.60 -2.93
N MET A 137 13.35 9.95 -3.30
CA MET A 137 12.12 9.31 -2.82
C MET A 137 11.68 8.10 -3.66
N HIS A 138 12.38 7.83 -4.79
CA HIS A 138 11.97 6.82 -5.74
C HIS A 138 12.38 5.39 -5.32
N ALA A 139 11.83 4.41 -6.02
CA ALA A 139 12.02 3.01 -5.76
C ALA A 139 13.42 2.52 -6.12
N VAL A 140 13.85 1.45 -5.45
CA VAL A 140 15.06 0.67 -5.75
C VAL A 140 14.72 -0.78 -6.11
N LEU A 141 13.47 -1.23 -5.86
CA LEU A 141 12.96 -2.56 -6.18
C LEU A 141 11.79 -2.47 -7.17
N GLY A 142 11.66 -3.46 -8.06
CA GLY A 142 10.57 -3.55 -9.04
C GLY A 142 10.54 -2.41 -10.06
N THR A 143 11.64 -1.70 -10.26
CA THR A 143 11.77 -0.58 -11.20
C THR A 143 11.92 -1.08 -12.63
N SER A 144 11.62 -0.20 -13.61
CA SER A 144 11.88 -0.41 -15.02
C SER A 144 12.50 0.85 -15.65
N ASP A 145 12.93 0.73 -16.89
CA ASP A 145 13.42 1.89 -17.66
C ASP A 145 12.28 2.88 -17.98
N SER A 146 11.03 2.48 -17.82
CA SER A 146 9.85 3.31 -18.03
C SER A 146 9.37 4.03 -16.77
N CYS A 147 9.60 3.49 -15.56
CA CYS A 147 9.14 4.10 -14.31
C CYS A 147 9.86 3.58 -13.07
N VAL A 148 10.18 4.51 -12.17
CA VAL A 148 10.85 4.23 -10.89
C VAL A 148 10.04 4.75 -9.68
N ALA A 149 8.76 5.07 -9.87
CA ALA A 149 7.92 5.63 -8.82
C ALA A 149 7.60 4.61 -7.73
N THR A 150 7.62 5.04 -6.46
CA THR A 150 7.22 4.20 -5.32
C THR A 150 5.71 4.07 -5.20
N HIS A 151 5.24 2.92 -4.71
CA HIS A 151 3.89 2.76 -4.19
C HIS A 151 3.73 3.57 -2.90
N ALA A 152 2.58 4.22 -2.71
CA ALA A 152 2.41 5.22 -1.66
C ALA A 152 1.67 4.72 -0.41
N SER A 153 0.98 3.57 -0.48
CA SER A 153 0.11 3.10 0.59
C SER A 153 0.87 2.31 1.67
N ASP A 154 0.91 2.83 2.89
CA ASP A 154 1.38 2.09 4.07
C ASP A 154 0.45 0.92 4.40
N LEU A 155 -0.88 1.12 4.28
CA LEU A 155 -1.88 0.08 4.50
C LEU A 155 -1.68 -1.12 3.57
N ALA A 156 -1.45 -0.88 2.28
CA ALA A 156 -1.24 -1.97 1.32
C ALA A 156 -0.03 -2.83 1.66
N VAL A 157 1.03 -2.24 2.24
CA VAL A 157 2.20 -2.98 2.73
C VAL A 157 1.81 -3.92 3.88
N ALA A 158 1.04 -3.42 4.86
CA ALA A 158 0.57 -4.23 5.98
C ALA A 158 -0.36 -5.37 5.52
N LEU A 159 -1.25 -5.09 4.59
CA LEU A 159 -2.19 -6.05 4.04
C LEU A 159 -1.50 -7.13 3.19
N VAL A 160 -0.51 -6.77 2.39
CA VAL A 160 0.29 -7.74 1.61
C VAL A 160 1.10 -8.65 2.54
N ALA A 161 1.63 -8.13 3.64
CA ALA A 161 2.28 -8.96 4.65
C ALA A 161 1.33 -10.03 5.22
N LEU A 162 0.05 -9.71 5.38
CA LEU A 162 -0.95 -10.61 5.96
C LEU A 162 -1.75 -11.42 4.91
N ASP A 163 -1.24 -11.52 3.68
CA ASP A 163 -1.88 -12.27 2.59
C ASP A 163 -3.34 -11.85 2.30
N ALA A 164 -3.65 -10.55 2.46
CA ALA A 164 -4.98 -10.02 2.26
C ALA A 164 -5.48 -10.19 0.83
N GLU A 165 -6.80 -10.33 0.70
CA GLU A 165 -7.53 -10.35 -0.55
C GLU A 165 -8.46 -9.14 -0.65
N ILE A 166 -8.82 -8.74 -1.86
CA ILE A 166 -9.85 -7.74 -2.13
C ILE A 166 -11.00 -8.36 -2.91
N ARG A 167 -12.21 -7.97 -2.56
CA ARG A 167 -13.41 -8.26 -3.34
C ARG A 167 -13.72 -7.10 -4.27
N LEU A 168 -14.03 -7.43 -5.50
CA LEU A 168 -14.32 -6.50 -6.58
C LEU A 168 -15.71 -6.82 -7.12
N ALA A 169 -16.54 -5.78 -7.32
CA ALA A 169 -17.78 -5.88 -8.06
C ALA A 169 -17.63 -5.17 -9.42
N GLY A 170 -18.15 -5.78 -10.46
CA GLY A 170 -18.13 -5.28 -11.83
C GLY A 170 -19.31 -5.80 -12.66
N ASP A 171 -19.44 -5.37 -13.91
CA ASP A 171 -20.52 -5.80 -14.82
C ASP A 171 -20.60 -7.33 -15.00
N SER A 172 -19.45 -8.02 -14.89
CA SER A 172 -19.36 -9.48 -15.00
C SER A 172 -19.64 -10.22 -13.68
N GLY A 173 -20.09 -9.53 -12.64
CA GLY A 173 -20.28 -10.05 -11.30
C GLY A 173 -19.11 -9.75 -10.35
N GLU A 174 -19.02 -10.52 -9.26
CA GLU A 174 -17.98 -10.35 -8.25
C GLU A 174 -16.78 -11.25 -8.52
N ARG A 175 -15.61 -10.77 -8.12
CA ARG A 175 -14.38 -11.58 -8.07
C ARG A 175 -13.51 -11.22 -6.88
N THR A 176 -12.69 -12.18 -6.44
CA THR A 176 -11.69 -11.98 -5.40
C THR A 176 -10.29 -12.04 -6.00
N VAL A 177 -9.41 -11.15 -5.54
CA VAL A 177 -8.01 -11.06 -6.01
C VAL A 177 -7.12 -10.94 -4.77
N LYS A 178 -6.02 -11.71 -4.74
CA LYS A 178 -4.97 -11.48 -3.72
C LYS A 178 -4.39 -10.09 -3.90
N LEU A 179 -4.25 -9.35 -2.82
CA LEU A 179 -3.74 -7.97 -2.90
C LEU A 179 -2.31 -7.91 -3.45
N ALA A 180 -1.50 -8.92 -3.20
CA ALA A 180 -0.14 -9.03 -3.76
C ALA A 180 -0.14 -9.13 -5.30
N ASP A 181 -1.18 -9.73 -5.90
CA ASP A 181 -1.33 -9.91 -7.35
C ASP A 181 -2.11 -8.75 -8.01
N PHE A 182 -2.71 -7.88 -7.19
CA PHE A 182 -3.53 -6.77 -7.67
C PHE A 182 -2.70 -5.64 -8.29
N TYR A 183 -1.56 -5.31 -7.70
CA TYR A 183 -0.68 -4.26 -8.20
C TYR A 183 0.27 -4.78 -9.27
N ARG A 184 0.45 -4.01 -10.34
CA ARG A 184 1.32 -4.36 -11.46
C ARG A 184 2.65 -3.66 -11.38
N LEU A 185 3.72 -4.41 -11.65
CA LEU A 185 5.04 -3.81 -11.88
C LEU A 185 4.99 -2.93 -13.13
N PRO A 186 5.72 -1.81 -13.15
CA PRO A 186 5.64 -0.85 -14.25
C PRO A 186 6.04 -1.44 -15.62
N GLY A 187 7.03 -2.34 -15.68
CA GLY A 187 7.47 -2.91 -16.93
C GLY A 187 7.58 -1.88 -18.06
N GLU A 188 6.94 -2.16 -19.19
CA GLU A 188 6.83 -1.23 -20.33
C GLU A 188 5.54 -0.41 -20.30
N THR A 189 4.57 -0.75 -19.43
CA THR A 189 3.23 -0.13 -19.34
C THR A 189 2.95 0.45 -17.95
N PRO A 190 3.72 1.44 -17.49
CA PRO A 190 3.60 1.99 -16.13
C PRO A 190 2.27 2.71 -15.86
N GLU A 191 1.50 3.04 -16.88
CA GLU A 191 0.15 3.60 -16.78
C GLU A 191 -0.86 2.57 -16.23
N VAL A 192 -0.59 1.26 -16.39
CA VAL A 192 -1.40 0.17 -15.83
C VAL A 192 -0.87 -0.19 -14.44
N GLU A 193 -1.45 0.42 -13.41
CA GLU A 193 -0.93 0.31 -12.03
C GLU A 193 -1.47 -0.91 -11.27
N HIS A 194 -2.61 -1.46 -11.69
CA HIS A 194 -3.33 -2.53 -10.98
C HIS A 194 -4.23 -3.33 -11.94
N ASP A 195 -4.76 -4.45 -11.45
CA ASP A 195 -5.62 -5.36 -12.22
C ASP A 195 -7.13 -5.01 -12.15
N LEU A 196 -7.49 -3.81 -11.73
CA LEU A 196 -8.87 -3.33 -11.75
C LEU A 196 -9.32 -3.12 -13.20
N ARG A 197 -10.45 -3.72 -13.57
CA ARG A 197 -11.06 -3.54 -14.89
C ARG A 197 -11.90 -2.26 -14.92
N PRO A 198 -12.15 -1.69 -16.09
CA PRO A 198 -13.08 -0.54 -16.19
C PRO A 198 -14.44 -0.87 -15.54
N GLY A 199 -14.97 0.05 -14.74
CA GLY A 199 -16.23 -0.12 -14.01
C GLY A 199 -16.16 -0.98 -12.75
N GLU A 200 -15.05 -1.69 -12.47
CA GLU A 200 -14.94 -2.45 -11.22
C GLU A 200 -14.74 -1.54 -10.01
N LEU A 201 -15.37 -1.91 -8.91
CA LEU A 201 -15.33 -1.24 -7.61
C LEU A 201 -14.81 -2.20 -6.55
N ILE A 202 -13.85 -1.77 -5.72
CA ILE A 202 -13.46 -2.51 -4.51
C ILE A 202 -14.62 -2.40 -3.51
N THR A 203 -15.14 -3.55 -3.07
CA THR A 203 -16.25 -3.62 -2.10
C THR A 203 -15.77 -3.98 -0.70
N GLU A 204 -14.74 -4.80 -0.58
CA GLU A 204 -14.25 -5.30 0.71
C GLU A 204 -12.77 -5.68 0.64
N VAL A 205 -12.08 -5.57 1.78
CA VAL A 205 -10.77 -6.16 2.04
C VAL A 205 -10.94 -7.29 3.04
N VAL A 206 -10.39 -8.46 2.72
CA VAL A 206 -10.43 -9.65 3.57
C VAL A 206 -9.00 -10.02 3.95
N VAL A 207 -8.72 -10.09 5.25
CA VAL A 207 -7.47 -10.59 5.79
C VAL A 207 -7.73 -11.97 6.38
N PRO A 208 -7.10 -13.03 5.87
CA PRO A 208 -7.27 -14.36 6.40
C PRO A 208 -6.97 -14.42 7.90
N ARG A 209 -7.64 -15.31 8.63
CA ARG A 209 -7.33 -15.53 10.03
C ARG A 209 -5.90 -16.01 10.19
N LEU A 210 -5.17 -15.33 11.05
CA LEU A 210 -3.80 -15.65 11.43
C LEU A 210 -3.70 -15.49 12.94
N ASP A 211 -3.71 -16.59 13.68
CA ASP A 211 -3.85 -16.58 15.16
C ASP A 211 -2.74 -15.79 15.87
N TRP A 212 -1.57 -15.72 15.26
CA TRP A 212 -0.42 -14.99 15.77
C TRP A 212 -0.25 -13.56 15.15
N ALA A 213 -1.19 -13.09 14.32
CA ALA A 213 -1.12 -11.74 13.74
C ALA A 213 -1.23 -10.60 14.77
N SER A 214 -1.67 -10.90 16.01
CA SER A 214 -1.57 -9.97 17.13
C SER A 214 -0.12 -9.65 17.51
N HIS A 215 0.82 -10.54 17.21
CA HIS A 215 2.26 -10.33 17.37
C HIS A 215 2.85 -9.72 16.09
N SER A 216 2.50 -8.47 15.83
CA SER A 216 2.87 -7.79 14.60
C SER A 216 3.14 -6.30 14.81
N THR A 217 3.93 -5.71 13.92
CA THR A 217 4.32 -4.29 13.97
C THR A 217 4.46 -3.67 12.58
N TYR A 218 4.42 -2.35 12.53
CA TYR A 218 4.74 -1.55 11.36
C TYR A 218 5.76 -0.47 11.72
N VAL A 219 6.93 -0.54 11.11
CA VAL A 219 8.00 0.46 11.25
C VAL A 219 8.03 1.33 10.01
N LYS A 220 8.06 2.65 10.20
CA LYS A 220 8.12 3.63 9.12
C LYS A 220 9.26 4.63 9.34
N VAL A 221 10.23 4.62 8.44
CA VAL A 221 11.33 5.59 8.40
C VAL A 221 10.96 6.72 7.44
N ARG A 222 11.04 7.97 7.90
CA ARG A 222 10.64 9.17 7.17
C ARG A 222 11.44 10.39 7.66
N ASP A 223 11.47 11.45 6.86
CA ASP A 223 12.28 12.66 7.15
C ASP A 223 11.68 13.53 8.26
N ARG A 224 10.40 13.36 8.64
CA ARG A 224 9.73 14.06 9.74
C ARG A 224 8.71 13.16 10.44
N GLN A 225 8.31 13.52 11.65
CA GLN A 225 7.49 12.65 12.53
C GLN A 225 6.05 12.42 12.05
N SER A 226 5.47 13.33 11.28
CA SER A 226 4.09 13.22 10.82
C SER A 226 3.93 13.75 9.40
N TYR A 227 2.85 13.31 8.73
CA TYR A 227 2.45 13.78 7.41
C TYR A 227 3.56 13.69 6.37
N GLU A 228 4.20 12.52 6.30
CA GLU A 228 5.28 12.24 5.37
C GLU A 228 5.17 10.81 4.84
N PHE A 229 5.54 10.61 3.57
CA PHE A 229 5.65 9.28 2.97
C PHE A 229 6.92 8.58 3.43
N ALA A 230 6.89 7.25 3.41
CA ALA A 230 8.04 6.47 3.85
C ALA A 230 9.23 6.63 2.90
N LEU A 231 10.42 6.83 3.46
CA LEU A 231 11.68 6.50 2.79
C LEU A 231 11.82 4.98 2.67
N CYS A 232 11.47 4.30 3.76
CA CYS A 232 11.37 2.86 3.88
C CYS A 232 10.37 2.52 4.98
N SER A 233 9.62 1.43 4.81
CA SER A 233 8.77 0.88 5.86
C SER A 233 8.81 -0.64 5.83
N ALA A 234 8.51 -1.27 6.98
CA ALA A 234 8.39 -2.71 7.10
C ALA A 234 7.15 -3.07 7.94
N ALA A 235 6.31 -3.92 7.38
CA ALA A 235 5.23 -4.63 8.05
C ALA A 235 5.74 -6.01 8.42
N VAL A 236 5.70 -6.37 9.70
CA VAL A 236 6.20 -7.67 10.19
C VAL A 236 5.16 -8.27 11.13
N ALA A 237 4.89 -9.55 10.94
CA ALA A 237 4.21 -10.40 11.91
C ALA A 237 5.07 -11.65 12.15
N LEU A 238 5.19 -12.09 13.40
CA LEU A 238 6.02 -13.23 13.81
C LEU A 238 5.22 -14.22 14.64
N GLU A 239 5.41 -15.49 14.33
CA GLU A 239 5.10 -16.58 15.23
C GLU A 239 6.40 -17.04 15.90
N VAL A 240 6.45 -16.95 17.23
CA VAL A 240 7.62 -17.38 18.03
C VAL A 240 7.20 -18.53 18.93
N GLN A 241 7.88 -19.68 18.80
CA GLN A 241 7.70 -20.87 19.62
C GLN A 241 9.06 -21.31 20.15
N ASP A 242 9.17 -21.60 21.43
CA ASP A 242 10.41 -22.06 22.10
C ASP A 242 11.63 -21.17 21.78
N SER A 243 11.44 -19.84 21.80
CA SER A 243 12.45 -18.82 21.44
C SER A 243 13.00 -18.93 20.00
N ARG A 244 12.27 -19.59 19.11
CA ARG A 244 12.56 -19.68 17.68
C ARG A 244 11.42 -19.12 16.85
N ILE A 245 11.73 -18.62 15.69
CA ILE A 245 10.75 -18.15 14.72
C ILE A 245 10.12 -19.36 14.04
N ALA A 246 8.85 -19.66 14.36
CA ALA A 246 8.08 -20.73 13.72
C ALA A 246 7.59 -20.28 12.33
N ASP A 247 7.09 -19.06 12.21
CA ASP A 247 6.71 -18.45 10.93
C ASP A 247 6.87 -16.92 10.98
N ALA A 248 7.01 -16.31 9.81
CA ALA A 248 7.15 -14.88 9.64
C ALA A 248 6.36 -14.40 8.40
N ARG A 249 5.84 -13.18 8.47
CA ARG A 249 5.25 -12.45 7.35
C ARG A 249 5.87 -11.07 7.29
N ILE A 250 6.49 -10.74 6.14
CA ILE A 250 7.26 -9.50 6.01
C ILE A 250 6.98 -8.87 4.65
N ALA A 251 6.51 -7.61 4.66
CA ALA A 251 6.43 -6.80 3.46
C ALA A 251 7.02 -5.41 3.71
N VAL A 252 7.52 -4.78 2.65
CA VAL A 252 8.18 -3.47 2.73
C VAL A 252 7.57 -2.47 1.76
N GLY A 253 7.66 -1.18 2.12
CA GLY A 253 7.15 -0.06 1.35
C GLY A 253 8.14 1.10 1.27
N GLY A 254 7.83 2.11 0.46
CA GLY A 254 8.70 3.27 0.23
C GLY A 254 9.97 2.97 -0.58
N VAL A 255 10.25 1.70 -0.85
CA VAL A 255 11.45 1.21 -1.56
C VAL A 255 11.13 0.50 -2.88
N ALA A 256 9.87 0.17 -3.13
CA ALA A 256 9.44 -0.58 -4.31
C ALA A 256 8.29 0.11 -5.05
N THR A 257 8.08 -0.30 -6.29
CA THR A 257 7.02 0.22 -7.17
C THR A 257 5.63 -0.34 -6.82
N VAL A 258 5.59 -1.43 -6.06
CA VAL A 258 4.40 -2.07 -5.48
C VAL A 258 4.69 -2.39 -4.00
N PRO A 259 3.69 -2.73 -3.15
CA PRO A 259 3.95 -3.33 -1.85
C PRO A 259 4.78 -4.61 -2.04
N TRP A 260 5.90 -4.76 -1.35
CA TRP A 260 6.90 -5.76 -1.68
C TRP A 260 7.04 -6.82 -0.59
N ARG A 261 6.61 -8.06 -0.88
CA ARG A 261 6.75 -9.21 0.03
C ARG A 261 8.19 -9.72 0.04
N LEU A 262 8.73 -10.04 1.21
CA LEU A 262 10.09 -10.53 1.40
C LEU A 262 10.13 -12.04 1.69
N ALA A 263 9.58 -12.87 0.81
CA ALA A 263 9.48 -14.32 0.98
C ALA A 263 10.83 -15.00 1.26
N ALA A 264 11.93 -14.56 0.64
CA ALA A 264 13.25 -15.09 0.89
C ALA A 264 13.75 -14.80 2.33
N VAL A 265 13.40 -13.62 2.88
CA VAL A 265 13.73 -13.27 4.27
C VAL A 265 12.89 -14.11 5.24
N GLU A 266 11.59 -14.28 4.96
CA GLU A 266 10.69 -15.12 5.75
C GLU A 266 11.20 -16.57 5.84
N GLU A 267 11.60 -17.14 4.71
CA GLU A 267 12.14 -18.50 4.65
C GLU A 267 13.44 -18.63 5.44
N ALA A 268 14.35 -17.66 5.31
CA ALA A 268 15.63 -17.67 6.03
C ALA A 268 15.47 -17.48 7.55
N LEU A 269 14.36 -16.89 8.01
CA LEU A 269 14.05 -16.70 9.43
C LEU A 269 13.46 -17.96 10.07
N ARG A 270 12.80 -18.84 9.31
CA ARG A 270 12.16 -20.03 9.89
C ARG A 270 13.16 -20.92 10.60
N GLY A 271 12.82 -21.28 11.85
CA GLY A 271 13.67 -22.08 12.73
C GLY A 271 14.85 -21.33 13.33
N ALA A 272 15.12 -20.09 12.94
CA ALA A 272 16.19 -19.29 13.53
C ALA A 272 15.83 -18.88 14.97
N PRO A 273 16.83 -18.70 15.85
CA PRO A 273 16.60 -18.11 17.17
C PRO A 273 15.95 -16.71 17.03
N ALA A 274 15.02 -16.37 17.91
CA ALA A 274 14.40 -15.05 17.93
C ALA A 274 15.30 -14.02 18.65
N THR A 275 16.53 -13.81 18.15
CA THR A 275 17.54 -12.91 18.73
C THR A 275 18.10 -11.93 17.69
N ALA A 276 18.66 -10.83 18.15
CA ALA A 276 19.23 -9.77 17.31
C ALA A 276 20.28 -10.32 16.31
N GLU A 277 21.15 -11.22 16.78
CA GLU A 277 22.23 -11.78 15.98
C GLU A 277 21.71 -12.61 14.79
N SER A 278 20.52 -13.22 14.95
CA SER A 278 19.91 -14.08 13.94
C SER A 278 19.22 -13.30 12.82
N PHE A 279 19.00 -12.00 12.95
CA PHE A 279 18.20 -11.23 12.00
C PHE A 279 19.01 -10.58 10.87
N GLU A 280 20.29 -10.27 11.10
CA GLU A 280 21.10 -9.51 10.13
C GLU A 280 21.32 -10.30 8.82
N ALA A 281 21.67 -11.58 8.92
CA ALA A 281 21.93 -12.40 7.75
C ALA A 281 20.67 -12.60 6.88
N PRO A 282 19.49 -13.02 7.41
CA PRO A 282 18.25 -13.06 6.65
C PRO A 282 17.85 -11.68 6.05
N ALA A 283 17.94 -10.60 6.84
CA ALA A 283 17.57 -9.27 6.38
C ALA A 283 18.46 -8.76 5.23
N SER A 284 19.64 -9.35 5.01
CA SER A 284 20.49 -8.99 3.88
C SER A 284 19.82 -9.26 2.53
N ALA A 285 18.99 -10.29 2.43
CA ALA A 285 18.22 -10.66 1.23
C ALA A 285 17.09 -9.67 0.91
N ALA A 286 16.70 -8.81 1.85
CA ALA A 286 15.64 -7.81 1.62
C ALA A 286 15.93 -6.86 0.44
N ALA A 287 17.19 -6.68 0.10
CA ALA A 287 17.63 -5.80 -0.98
C ALA A 287 18.07 -6.54 -2.25
N ASP A 288 17.81 -7.83 -2.36
CA ASP A 288 18.17 -8.61 -3.54
C ASP A 288 17.44 -8.06 -4.78
N GLY A 289 18.16 -7.89 -5.87
CA GLY A 289 17.63 -7.29 -7.09
C GLY A 289 17.44 -5.76 -7.04
N ALA A 290 17.89 -5.09 -5.97
CA ALA A 290 17.80 -3.64 -5.89
C ALA A 290 18.63 -2.94 -6.98
N LYS A 291 18.02 -1.95 -7.64
CA LYS A 291 18.62 -1.10 -8.68
C LYS A 291 18.57 0.36 -8.23
N PRO A 292 19.50 0.81 -7.39
CA PRO A 292 19.52 2.18 -6.92
C PRO A 292 19.88 3.17 -8.02
N LEU A 293 19.33 4.38 -7.91
CA LEU A 293 19.66 5.54 -8.73
C LEU A 293 20.64 6.45 -7.97
N SER A 294 21.05 7.55 -8.62
CA SER A 294 22.06 8.49 -8.09
C SER A 294 21.72 9.06 -6.70
N GLY A 295 20.43 9.31 -6.40
CA GLY A 295 20.00 9.96 -5.17
C GLY A 295 19.40 9.02 -4.12
N ASN A 296 19.20 7.71 -4.39
CA ASN A 296 18.48 6.81 -3.50
C ASN A 296 19.24 5.54 -3.07
N ALA A 297 20.56 5.45 -3.35
CA ALA A 297 21.38 4.30 -2.98
C ALA A 297 21.36 4.00 -1.47
N PHE A 298 21.18 5.00 -0.61
CA PHE A 298 21.05 4.84 0.84
C PHE A 298 19.86 3.95 1.23
N LYS A 299 18.83 3.82 0.40
CA LYS A 299 17.65 2.98 0.67
C LYS A 299 18.00 1.49 0.75
N VAL A 300 19.06 1.03 0.08
CA VAL A 300 19.53 -0.36 0.13
C VAL A 300 19.95 -0.76 1.56
N SER A 301 20.77 0.07 2.22
CA SER A 301 21.15 -0.18 3.61
C SER A 301 20.03 0.14 4.59
N LEU A 302 19.23 1.18 4.31
CA LEU A 302 18.09 1.55 5.14
C LEU A 302 17.05 0.44 5.19
N LEU A 303 16.76 -0.22 4.06
CA LEU A 303 15.82 -1.33 3.96
C LEU A 303 16.19 -2.48 4.90
N LYS A 304 17.44 -2.96 4.83
CA LYS A 304 17.95 -4.04 5.69
C LYS A 304 17.78 -3.69 7.18
N ARG A 305 18.20 -2.47 7.57
CA ARG A 305 18.07 -1.98 8.95
C ARG A 305 16.63 -1.81 9.40
N THR A 306 15.72 -1.40 8.50
CA THR A 306 14.29 -1.24 8.82
C THR A 306 13.65 -2.60 9.10
N VAL A 307 14.00 -3.63 8.33
CA VAL A 307 13.52 -5.01 8.58
C VAL A 307 14.05 -5.53 9.92
N VAL A 308 15.37 -5.41 10.19
CA VAL A 308 15.94 -5.80 11.49
C VAL A 308 15.27 -5.05 12.64
N ARG A 309 15.06 -3.74 12.51
CA ARG A 309 14.39 -2.94 13.55
C ARG A 309 12.97 -3.43 13.83
N ALA A 310 12.20 -3.78 12.81
CA ALA A 310 10.83 -4.29 12.98
C ALA A 310 10.82 -5.66 13.66
N LEU A 311 11.78 -6.53 13.35
CA LEU A 311 11.95 -7.82 14.03
C LEU A 311 12.31 -7.64 15.50
N LEU A 312 13.23 -6.72 15.82
CA LEU A 312 13.64 -6.40 17.20
C LEU A 312 12.48 -5.83 18.03
N GLU A 313 11.62 -4.98 17.45
CA GLU A 313 10.46 -4.48 18.18
C GLU A 313 9.51 -5.58 18.66
N LEU A 314 9.45 -6.71 17.95
CA LEU A 314 8.61 -7.85 18.32
C LEU A 314 9.29 -8.82 19.28
N THR A 315 10.61 -8.89 19.30
CA THR A 315 11.34 -9.85 20.13
C THR A 315 11.89 -9.23 21.43
N GLU A 316 12.24 -7.93 21.44
CA GLU A 316 12.73 -7.22 22.62
C GLU A 316 11.64 -6.46 23.39
N GLY A 317 10.55 -6.08 22.73
CA GLY A 317 9.42 -5.32 23.32
C GLY A 317 8.51 -6.16 24.22
N GLY A 318 8.73 -7.47 24.34
CA GLY A 318 7.98 -8.39 25.20
C GLY A 318 8.54 -8.56 26.63
N ARG A 319 9.43 -7.65 27.07
CA ARG A 319 9.96 -7.64 28.44
C ARG A 319 9.38 -6.49 29.25
#